data_0f4f2b531eb91c3ac2aa13f682253f2e
#
_entry.id   0f4f2b531eb91c3ac2aa13f682253f2e
#
_cell.length_a   1.000
_cell.length_b   1.000
_cell.length_c   1.000
_cell.angle_alpha   90.00
_cell.angle_beta   90.00
_cell.angle_gamma   90.00
#
_symmetry.space_group_name_H-M   'P 1'
#
loop_
_entity.id
_entity.type
_entity.pdbx_description
1 polymer ?
#
loop_
_entity_poly.entity_id
_entity_poly.type
_entity_poly.pdbx_seq_one_letter_code
_entity_poly.pdbx_strand_id
1 'polypeptide(L)'
;MNTMELIKKQVEENSIILYMKGSPNQPQCGFSARTVQALMECGQKFAFVNVMENQEIRQDLPKFGHWPTFPQLWVNGELVGGCDIVTEMHSNGELKPLIDEAIIKLSLIHI
;
A
#
# COMPACT_ATOMS: atom_id res chain seq x y z
N MET A 1 -16.64 15.33 -1.18
CA MET A 1 -15.93 14.28 -0.43
C MET A 1 -14.70 14.89 0.22
N ASN A 2 -14.54 14.74 1.52
CA ASN A 2 -13.33 15.22 2.18
C ASN A 2 -12.20 14.19 2.05
N THR A 3 -10.99 14.58 2.46
CA THR A 3 -9.81 13.73 2.28
C THR A 3 -9.91 12.41 3.05
N MET A 4 -10.45 12.43 4.26
CA MET A 4 -10.59 11.21 5.06
C MET A 4 -11.56 10.23 4.40
N GLU A 5 -12.65 10.72 3.81
CA GLU A 5 -13.58 9.87 3.08
C GLU A 5 -12.94 9.31 1.80
N LEU A 6 -12.12 10.11 1.12
CA LEU A 6 -11.39 9.66 -0.06
C LEU A 6 -10.41 8.53 0.30
N ILE A 7 -9.65 8.70 1.36
CA ILE A 7 -8.71 7.67 1.84
C ILE A 7 -9.46 6.37 2.17
N LYS A 8 -10.56 6.48 2.91
CA LYS A 8 -11.39 5.34 3.26
C LYS A 8 -11.86 4.60 2.01
N LYS A 9 -12.35 5.35 1.03
CA LYS A 9 -12.78 4.77 -0.24
C LYS A 9 -11.63 4.06 -0.96
N GLN A 10 -10.46 4.69 -1.02
CA GLN A 10 -9.29 4.10 -1.67
C GLN A 10 -8.89 2.77 -1.04
N VAL A 11 -8.81 2.70 0.29
CA VAL A 11 -8.37 1.47 0.97
C VAL A 11 -9.45 0.38 0.93
N GLU A 12 -10.71 0.74 0.86
CA GLU A 12 -11.81 -0.22 0.76
C GLU A 12 -11.98 -0.78 -0.66
N GLU A 13 -11.77 0.05 -1.68
CA GLU A 13 -11.99 -0.34 -3.08
C GLU A 13 -10.78 -1.03 -3.73
N ASN A 14 -9.62 -0.97 -3.10
CA ASN A 14 -8.40 -1.59 -3.62
C ASN A 14 -7.89 -2.64 -2.66
N SER A 15 -7.81 -3.89 -3.13
CA SER A 15 -7.31 -4.99 -2.29
C SER A 15 -5.89 -4.76 -1.83
N ILE A 16 -5.08 -4.13 -2.67
CA ILE A 16 -3.68 -3.83 -2.37
C ILE A 16 -3.42 -2.41 -2.85
N ILE A 17 -3.09 -1.52 -1.93
CA ILE A 17 -2.76 -0.13 -2.28
C ILE A 17 -1.54 0.33 -1.49
N LEU A 18 -0.62 0.96 -2.20
CA LEU A 18 0.61 1.49 -1.63
C LEU A 18 0.61 3.01 -1.72
N TYR A 19 0.73 3.67 -0.58
CA TYR A 19 0.95 5.12 -0.51
C TYR A 19 2.45 5.33 -0.41
N MET A 20 3.02 6.02 -1.41
CA MET A 20 4.47 6.12 -1.54
C MET A 20 4.92 7.50 -1.99
N LYS A 21 6.19 7.79 -1.86
CA LYS A 21 6.80 8.98 -2.42
C LYS A 21 7.31 8.64 -3.82
N GLY A 22 6.69 9.26 -4.84
CA GLY A 22 6.94 8.96 -6.23
C GLY A 22 5.97 7.92 -6.77
N SER A 23 6.39 7.21 -7.81
CA SER A 23 5.62 6.15 -8.44
C SER A 23 6.44 4.86 -8.48
N PRO A 24 5.82 3.70 -8.77
CA PRO A 24 6.57 2.45 -8.85
C PRO A 24 7.72 2.49 -9.86
N ASN A 25 7.56 3.22 -10.95
CA ASN A 25 8.61 3.35 -11.97
C ASN A 25 9.64 4.43 -11.64
N GLN A 26 9.29 5.38 -10.78
CA GLN A 26 10.16 6.49 -10.38
C GLN A 26 9.98 6.79 -8.90
N PRO A 27 10.40 5.89 -8.01
CA PRO A 27 10.32 6.16 -6.58
C PRO A 27 11.26 7.30 -6.20
N GLN A 28 10.79 8.19 -5.33
CA GLN A 28 11.55 9.38 -4.91
C GLN A 28 12.11 9.26 -3.50
N CYS A 29 12.17 8.05 -2.99
CA CYS A 29 12.66 7.77 -1.64
C CYS A 29 13.11 6.32 -1.60
N GLY A 30 14.26 6.06 -0.97
CA GLY A 30 14.81 4.70 -0.88
C GLY A 30 13.88 3.72 -0.17
N PHE A 31 13.14 4.17 0.83
CA PHE A 31 12.18 3.34 1.54
C PHE A 31 11.03 2.93 0.63
N SER A 32 10.51 3.88 -0.17
CA SER A 32 9.47 3.59 -1.17
C SER A 32 9.98 2.64 -2.25
N ALA A 33 11.21 2.84 -2.71
CA ALA A 33 11.81 1.99 -3.74
C ALA A 33 11.91 0.53 -3.28
N ARG A 34 12.36 0.30 -2.06
CA ARG A 34 12.50 -1.06 -1.52
C ARG A 34 11.15 -1.72 -1.32
N THR A 35 10.15 -0.97 -0.89
CA THR A 35 8.79 -1.49 -0.70
C THR A 35 8.17 -1.89 -2.04
N VAL A 36 8.32 -1.04 -3.06
CA VAL A 36 7.84 -1.35 -4.42
C VAL A 36 8.51 -2.62 -4.95
N GLN A 37 9.82 -2.74 -4.78
CA GLN A 37 10.53 -3.92 -5.26
C GLN A 37 10.00 -5.20 -4.62
N ALA A 38 9.79 -5.19 -3.31
CA ALA A 38 9.21 -6.34 -2.61
C ALA A 38 7.84 -6.71 -3.14
N LEU A 39 6.98 -5.71 -3.38
CA LEU A 39 5.64 -5.94 -3.92
C LEU A 39 5.69 -6.46 -5.36
N MET A 40 6.57 -5.92 -6.19
CA MET A 40 6.71 -6.38 -7.57
C MET A 40 7.18 -7.83 -7.65
N GLU A 41 8.02 -8.25 -6.73
CA GLU A 41 8.50 -9.63 -6.68
C GLU A 41 7.39 -10.61 -6.28
N CYS A 42 6.30 -10.12 -5.69
CA CYS A 42 5.12 -10.96 -5.42
C CYS A 42 4.32 -11.29 -6.68
N GLY A 43 4.53 -10.55 -7.77
CA GLY A 43 3.94 -10.87 -9.07
C GLY A 43 2.50 -10.44 -9.28
N GLN A 44 1.88 -9.74 -8.35
CA GLN A 44 0.50 -9.27 -8.46
C GLN A 44 0.45 -7.77 -8.70
N LYS A 45 -0.62 -7.33 -9.36
CA LYS A 45 -0.86 -5.90 -9.57
C LYS A 45 -1.30 -5.25 -8.27
N PHE A 46 -0.91 -4.00 -8.08
CA PHE A 46 -1.35 -3.23 -6.93
C PHE A 46 -1.59 -1.77 -7.33
N ALA A 47 -2.49 -1.12 -6.61
CA ALA A 47 -2.74 0.30 -6.78
C ALA A 47 -1.69 1.11 -6.01
N PHE A 48 -1.46 2.35 -6.43
CA PHE A 48 -0.58 3.23 -5.68
C PHE A 48 -1.09 4.67 -5.68
N VAL A 49 -0.66 5.43 -4.70
CA VAL A 49 -0.89 6.87 -4.62
C VAL A 49 0.45 7.54 -4.37
N ASN A 50 0.82 8.48 -5.23
CA ASN A 50 2.01 9.30 -5.04
C ASN A 50 1.67 10.45 -4.09
N VAL A 51 2.12 10.36 -2.85
CA VAL A 51 1.81 11.38 -1.84
C VAL A 51 2.52 12.70 -2.08
N MET A 52 3.56 12.71 -2.94
CA MET A 52 4.23 13.95 -3.32
C MET A 52 3.33 14.82 -4.21
N GLU A 53 2.40 14.20 -4.92
CA GLU A 53 1.43 14.88 -5.79
C GLU A 53 0.06 15.05 -5.13
N ASN A 54 -0.14 14.51 -3.92
CA ASN A 54 -1.40 14.51 -3.22
C ASN A 54 -1.19 14.97 -1.77
N GLN A 55 -0.96 16.29 -1.60
CA GLN A 55 -0.57 16.85 -0.31
C GLN A 55 -1.61 16.64 0.79
N GLU A 56 -2.89 16.67 0.45
CA GLU A 56 -3.95 16.46 1.43
C GLU A 56 -3.90 15.03 1.97
N ILE A 57 -3.68 14.04 1.10
CA ILE A 57 -3.53 12.65 1.51
C ILE A 57 -2.25 12.50 2.34
N ARG A 58 -1.17 13.16 1.93
CA ARG A 58 0.07 13.13 2.67
C ARG A 58 -0.10 13.61 4.11
N GLN A 59 -0.93 14.63 4.32
CA GLN A 59 -1.21 15.17 5.64
C GLN A 59 -2.15 14.29 6.46
N ASP A 60 -3.19 13.75 5.82
CA ASP A 60 -4.29 13.09 6.53
C ASP A 60 -4.10 11.58 6.71
N LEU A 61 -3.40 10.91 5.80
CA LEU A 61 -3.21 9.46 5.89
C LEU A 61 -2.52 9.03 7.19
N PRO A 62 -1.47 9.72 7.67
CA PRO A 62 -0.87 9.37 8.97
C PRO A 62 -1.85 9.38 10.12
N LYS A 63 -2.83 10.30 10.09
CA LYS A 63 -3.88 10.38 11.11
C LYS A 63 -4.89 9.24 10.95
N PHE A 64 -5.24 8.91 9.72
CA PHE A 64 -6.21 7.85 9.42
C PHE A 64 -5.72 6.49 9.89
N GLY A 65 -4.46 6.17 9.64
CA GLY A 65 -3.87 4.88 9.98
C GLY A 65 -3.09 4.84 11.28
N HIS A 66 -2.96 5.98 11.97
CA HIS A 66 -2.09 6.10 13.14
C HIS A 66 -0.66 5.64 12.83
N TRP A 67 -0.16 6.01 11.64
CA TRP A 67 1.16 5.63 11.16
C TRP A 67 1.84 6.85 10.55
N PRO A 68 2.93 7.36 11.14
CA PRO A 68 3.44 8.71 10.82
C PRO A 68 4.24 8.82 9.54
N THR A 69 4.67 7.71 8.94
CA THR A 69 5.66 7.73 7.85
C THR A 69 5.13 7.08 6.57
N PHE A 70 5.87 7.31 5.48
CA PHE A 70 5.65 6.65 4.20
C PHE A 70 6.90 5.84 3.83
N PRO A 71 6.76 4.74 3.06
CA PRO A 71 5.52 4.25 2.45
C PRO A 71 4.57 3.59 3.46
N GLN A 72 3.30 3.41 3.03
CA GLN A 72 2.31 2.65 3.79
C GLN A 72 1.63 1.66 2.86
N LEU A 73 1.69 0.39 3.20
CA LEU A 73 0.99 -0.67 2.48
C LEU A 73 -0.31 -1.01 3.20
N TRP A 74 -1.41 -0.97 2.45
CA TRP A 74 -2.74 -1.35 2.93
C TRP A 74 -3.24 -2.53 2.11
N VAL A 75 -3.73 -3.57 2.79
CA VAL A 75 -4.25 -4.78 2.17
C VAL A 75 -5.64 -5.05 2.75
N ASN A 76 -6.64 -5.13 1.86
CA ASN A 76 -8.05 -5.35 2.24
C ASN A 76 -8.53 -4.36 3.31
N GLY A 77 -8.14 -3.09 3.18
CA GLY A 77 -8.56 -2.03 4.09
C GLY A 77 -7.80 -1.99 5.40
N GLU A 78 -6.79 -2.82 5.59
CA GLU A 78 -6.00 -2.87 6.82
C GLU A 78 -4.56 -2.46 6.56
N LEU A 79 -4.00 -1.65 7.46
CA LEU A 79 -2.61 -1.22 7.35
C LEU A 79 -1.69 -2.41 7.69
N VAL A 80 -0.84 -2.77 6.73
CA VAL A 80 0.21 -3.78 6.94
C VAL A 80 1.41 -3.14 7.61
N GLY A 81 1.87 -2.02 7.08
CA GLY A 81 3.00 -1.29 7.64
C GLY A 81 3.80 -0.55 6.59
N GLY A 82 4.99 -0.13 6.98
CA GLY A 82 5.92 0.59 6.11
C GLY A 82 7.02 -0.30 5.55
N CYS A 83 8.11 0.33 5.12
CA CYS A 83 9.22 -0.35 4.45
C CYS A 83 9.79 -1.52 5.27
N ASP A 84 10.08 -1.29 6.54
CA ASP A 84 10.74 -2.31 7.37
C ASP A 84 9.87 -3.57 7.53
N ILE A 85 8.58 -3.37 7.78
CA ILE A 85 7.63 -4.48 7.95
C ILE A 85 7.46 -5.24 6.63
N VAL A 86 7.24 -4.51 5.53
CA VAL A 86 7.03 -5.12 4.21
C VAL A 86 8.26 -5.90 3.75
N THR A 87 9.46 -5.34 3.90
CA THR A 87 10.69 -6.02 3.49
C THR A 87 11.00 -7.22 4.38
N GLU A 88 10.72 -7.13 5.67
CA GLU A 88 10.87 -8.27 6.57
C GLU A 88 9.91 -9.40 6.20
N MET A 89 8.64 -9.09 5.95
CA MET A 89 7.67 -10.09 5.52
C MET A 89 8.08 -10.74 4.21
N HIS A 90 8.62 -9.94 3.28
CA HIS A 90 9.13 -10.47 2.00
C HIS A 90 10.28 -11.45 2.24
N SER A 91 11.25 -11.09 3.08
CA SER A 91 12.40 -11.94 3.40
C SER A 91 12.00 -13.24 4.07
N ASN A 92 10.96 -13.20 4.90
CA ASN A 92 10.47 -14.36 5.63
C ASN A 92 9.50 -15.23 4.82
N GLY A 93 9.16 -14.81 3.58
CA GLY A 93 8.22 -15.54 2.75
C GLY A 93 6.76 -15.33 3.13
N GLU A 94 6.46 -14.32 3.94
CA GLU A 94 5.10 -14.04 4.41
C GLU A 94 4.34 -13.06 3.52
N LEU A 95 5.05 -12.21 2.76
CA LEU A 95 4.41 -11.16 1.96
C LEU A 95 3.62 -11.75 0.79
N LYS A 96 4.22 -12.64 0.02
CA LYS A 96 3.58 -13.21 -1.16
C LYS A 96 2.25 -13.92 -0.82
N PRO A 97 2.19 -14.79 0.22
CA PRO A 97 0.91 -15.40 0.60
C PRO A 97 -0.16 -14.36 0.98
N LEU A 98 0.22 -13.31 1.70
CA LEU A 98 -0.71 -12.25 2.06
C LEU A 98 -1.29 -11.56 0.82
N ILE A 99 -0.44 -11.22 -0.13
CA ILE A 99 -0.83 -10.56 -1.38
C ILE A 99 -1.68 -11.49 -2.24
N ASP A 100 -1.26 -12.74 -2.41
CA ASP A 100 -2.02 -13.72 -3.21
C ASP A 100 -3.39 -13.98 -2.61
N GLU A 101 -3.50 -14.12 -1.30
CA GLU A 101 -4.76 -14.33 -0.61
C GLU A 101 -5.71 -13.14 -0.78
N ALA A 102 -5.18 -11.92 -0.75
CA ALA A 102 -5.98 -10.72 -0.96
C ALA A 102 -6.62 -10.71 -2.36
N ILE A 103 -5.89 -11.12 -3.37
CA ILE A 103 -6.39 -11.19 -4.75
C ILE A 103 -7.45 -12.30 -4.89
N ILE A 104 -7.22 -13.47 -4.31
CA ILE A 104 -8.16 -14.59 -4.34
C ILE A 104 -9.47 -14.21 -3.65
N LYS A 105 -9.37 -13.56 -2.49
CA LYS A 105 -10.54 -13.11 -1.73
C LYS A 105 -11.40 -12.15 -2.53
N LEU A 106 -10.76 -11.22 -3.28
CA LEU A 106 -11.48 -10.30 -4.16
C LEU A 106 -12.22 -11.06 -5.26
N SER A 107 -11.59 -12.06 -5.87
CA SER A 107 -12.19 -12.87 -6.92
C SER A 107 -13.42 -13.62 -6.40
N LEU A 108 -13.36 -14.17 -5.19
CA LEU A 108 -14.48 -14.87 -4.58
C LEU A 108 -15.67 -13.95 -4.29
N ILE A 109 -15.40 -12.70 -3.92
CA ILE A 109 -16.45 -11.73 -3.64
C ILE A 109 -17.21 -11.36 -4.94
N HIS A 110 -16.53 -11.39 -6.07
CA HIS A 110 -17.10 -11.01 -7.37
C HIS A 110 -17.69 -12.18 -8.18
N ILE A 111 -17.66 -13.36 -7.63
CA ILE A 111 -18.36 -14.51 -8.22
C ILE A 111 -19.82 -14.49 -7.79
#